data_d74202be772ac3d40d3eed381fde73fc
#
_entry.id   d74202be772ac3d40d3eed381fde73fc
#
_cell.length_a   1.000
_cell.length_b   1.000
_cell.length_c   1.000
_cell.angle_alpha   90.00
_cell.angle_beta   90.00
_cell.angle_gamma   90.00
#
_symmetry.space_group_name_H-M   'P 1'
#
loop_
_entity.id
_entity.type
_entity.pdbx_description
1 polymer ?
#
loop_
_entity_poly.entity_id
_entity_poly.type
_entity_poly.pdbx_seq_one_letter_code
_entity_poly.pdbx_strand_id
1 'polypeptide(L)'
;VYAQDTGGRIITIEEMFSLVDRNAKGLRPFSTRIEEAVQDVKTAKSARLPDIDVSISTSFLGNGVLLDRDFSNSTKAPMPHFGNNFALEVSQVIYAGGVVNRGIEIGKLQEQMTGFSLESEREKLRFMLVGYYLDLFKQKNLLRVYEQNIALTHQVLADIKAKHTEGVALGNDVTRYELQLSNLELTYTQIRNVITILNNNLVTILGLPNGTSVEPDTTLVSRFMPLDDVGYWTGQALRHSLPLRQSKQQEQVTRSDLLPKIAFFASNHFDGPITIEVPPIDKNFNYWYVGVGIKYNIASLYKSNKSLKRSRLATHRALQQYDDVKEQMELAVKADHVRYVEAHEQLHAQIKNVELANQNYVIVNNRYKNDMALITDMLDASAAKLSAEQQLVNTRINIIFHYYKLLYVSGTL
;
A
#
# COMPACT_ATOMS: atom_id res chain seq x y z
N VAL A 1 -34.03 8.94 23.17
CA VAL A 1 -32.58 8.71 23.00
C VAL A 1 -31.99 10.09 22.80
N TYR A 2 -31.29 10.59 23.82
CA TYR A 2 -30.69 11.91 23.85
C TYR A 2 -29.58 11.95 22.79
N ALA A 3 -29.72 12.77 21.75
CA ALA A 3 -28.62 13.21 20.93
C ALA A 3 -27.73 14.09 21.83
N GLN A 4 -26.60 13.56 22.29
CA GLN A 4 -25.52 14.40 22.79
C GLN A 4 -25.11 15.30 21.61
N ASP A 5 -25.29 16.59 21.80
CA ASP A 5 -24.72 17.65 20.96
C ASP A 5 -23.20 17.57 21.15
N THR A 6 -22.59 16.67 20.40
CA THR A 6 -21.13 16.54 20.35
C THR A 6 -20.67 17.66 19.44
N GLY A 7 -20.32 18.78 20.03
CA GLY A 7 -19.73 19.92 19.36
C GLY A 7 -18.66 19.45 18.37
N GLY A 8 -18.64 20.02 17.16
CA GLY A 8 -17.73 19.62 16.10
C GLY A 8 -16.28 19.66 16.60
N ARG A 9 -15.53 18.57 16.41
CA ARG A 9 -14.11 18.50 16.77
C ARG A 9 -13.27 18.99 15.60
N ILE A 10 -12.58 20.09 15.80
CA ILE A 10 -11.59 20.57 14.83
C ILE A 10 -10.40 19.61 14.86
N ILE A 11 -10.04 19.08 13.70
CA ILE A 11 -8.91 18.16 13.52
C ILE A 11 -8.00 18.74 12.45
N THR A 12 -6.71 18.91 12.76
CA THR A 12 -5.69 19.29 11.78
C THR A 12 -5.21 18.07 10.99
N ILE A 13 -4.55 18.28 9.85
CA ILE A 13 -3.99 17.18 9.04
C ILE A 13 -2.89 16.46 9.83
N GLU A 14 -2.08 17.17 10.60
CA GLU A 14 -1.02 16.61 11.44
C GLU A 14 -1.61 15.74 12.57
N GLU A 15 -2.68 16.20 13.21
CA GLU A 15 -3.39 15.40 14.22
C GLU A 15 -4.02 14.16 13.58
N MET A 16 -4.59 14.29 12.39
CA MET A 16 -5.15 13.18 11.62
C MET A 16 -4.10 12.10 11.33
N PHE A 17 -2.88 12.49 10.93
CA PHE A 17 -1.77 11.56 10.71
C PHE A 17 -1.37 10.85 12.00
N SER A 18 -1.28 11.57 13.12
CA SER A 18 -0.99 10.98 14.42
C SER A 18 -2.05 9.96 14.86
N LEU A 19 -3.32 10.24 14.60
CA LEU A 19 -4.43 9.34 14.94
C LEU A 19 -4.43 8.07 14.08
N VAL A 20 -4.21 8.20 12.78
CA VAL A 20 -4.21 7.06 11.87
C VAL A 20 -3.04 6.12 12.16
N ASP A 21 -1.86 6.65 12.44
CA ASP A 21 -0.68 5.84 12.77
C ASP A 21 -0.90 4.97 14.03
N ARG A 22 -1.71 5.45 14.98
CA ARG A 22 -2.03 4.71 16.20
C ARG A 22 -3.21 3.75 16.05
N ASN A 23 -4.23 4.14 15.30
CA ASN A 23 -5.54 3.49 15.35
C ASN A 23 -5.87 2.66 14.10
N ALA A 24 -5.22 2.93 12.94
CA ALA A 24 -5.58 2.28 11.70
C ALA A 24 -5.35 0.76 11.74
N LYS A 25 -6.44 0.02 11.68
CA LYS A 25 -6.40 -1.45 11.63
C LYS A 25 -5.70 -1.97 10.38
N GLY A 26 -5.74 -1.22 9.27
CA GLY A 26 -5.10 -1.58 8.01
C GLY A 26 -3.57 -1.64 8.07
N LEU A 27 -2.92 -0.97 9.04
CA LEU A 27 -1.46 -1.01 9.22
C LEU A 27 -0.98 -2.22 10.05
N ARG A 28 -1.85 -2.82 10.87
CA ARG A 28 -1.48 -3.95 11.74
C ARG A 28 -0.92 -5.18 10.99
N PRO A 29 -1.48 -5.61 9.84
CA PRO A 29 -0.91 -6.74 9.09
C PRO A 29 0.52 -6.47 8.62
N PHE A 30 0.85 -5.22 8.29
CA PHE A 30 2.21 -4.84 7.88
C PHE A 30 3.19 -4.84 9.05
N SER A 31 2.76 -4.46 10.26
CA SER A 31 3.57 -4.59 11.48
C SER A 31 3.91 -6.06 11.77
N THR A 32 2.91 -6.95 11.69
CA THR A 32 3.12 -8.40 11.86
C THR A 32 4.06 -8.96 10.79
N ARG A 33 3.97 -8.49 9.54
CA ARG A 33 4.91 -8.89 8.47
C ARG A 33 6.36 -8.50 8.76
N ILE A 34 6.58 -7.38 9.44
CA ILE A 34 7.94 -7.01 9.87
C ILE A 34 8.44 -7.99 10.94
N GLU A 35 7.60 -8.37 11.90
CA GLU A 35 7.96 -9.38 12.90
C GLU A 35 8.28 -10.74 12.25
N GLU A 36 7.50 -11.16 11.24
CA GLU A 36 7.78 -12.33 10.42
C GLU A 36 9.14 -12.22 9.71
N ALA A 37 9.40 -11.09 9.04
CA ALA A 37 10.67 -10.88 8.33
C ALA A 37 11.89 -10.86 9.29
N VAL A 38 11.74 -10.31 10.48
CA VAL A 38 12.77 -10.40 11.55
C VAL A 38 13.01 -11.85 11.95
N GLN A 39 11.94 -12.65 12.05
CA GLN A 39 12.07 -14.08 12.37
C GLN A 39 12.72 -14.87 11.22
N ASP A 40 12.41 -14.53 9.96
CA ASP A 40 13.06 -15.11 8.77
C ASP A 40 14.57 -14.86 8.78
N VAL A 41 15.03 -13.68 9.20
CA VAL A 41 16.46 -13.39 9.38
C VAL A 41 17.08 -14.28 10.46
N LYS A 42 16.37 -14.52 11.58
CA LYS A 42 16.84 -15.43 12.63
C LYS A 42 16.91 -16.86 12.12
N THR A 43 15.90 -17.30 11.36
CA THR A 43 15.88 -18.61 10.70
C THR A 43 17.03 -18.75 9.70
N ALA A 44 17.30 -17.72 8.87
CA ALA A 44 18.46 -17.74 7.99
C ALA A 44 19.81 -17.82 8.75
N LYS A 45 19.89 -17.21 9.94
CA LYS A 45 21.08 -17.32 10.81
C LYS A 45 21.24 -18.70 11.43
N SER A 46 20.14 -19.43 11.69
CA SER A 46 20.21 -20.79 12.24
C SER A 46 20.89 -21.79 11.31
N ALA A 47 20.95 -21.51 9.99
CA ALA A 47 21.75 -22.28 9.04
C ALA A 47 23.26 -22.30 9.34
N ARG A 48 23.71 -21.52 10.34
CA ARG A 48 25.08 -21.58 10.89
C ARG A 48 25.24 -22.59 12.02
N LEU A 49 24.14 -23.10 12.55
CA LEU A 49 24.14 -24.10 13.61
C LEU A 49 24.22 -25.49 13.02
N PRO A 50 24.72 -26.48 13.77
CA PRO A 50 24.70 -27.86 13.33
C PRO A 50 23.28 -28.40 13.23
N ASP A 51 23.02 -29.21 12.23
CA ASP A 51 21.83 -30.05 12.15
C ASP A 51 22.10 -31.33 12.95
N ILE A 52 21.18 -31.69 13.82
CA ILE A 52 21.26 -32.87 14.70
C ILE A 52 20.00 -33.68 14.47
N ASP A 53 20.18 -34.85 13.89
CA ASP A 53 19.09 -35.76 13.55
C ASP A 53 19.19 -37.05 14.41
N VAL A 54 18.06 -37.48 14.95
CA VAL A 54 17.89 -38.75 15.63
C VAL A 54 16.92 -39.57 14.81
N SER A 55 17.34 -40.72 14.36
CA SER A 55 16.47 -41.67 13.67
C SER A 55 16.38 -43.01 14.40
N ILE A 56 15.16 -43.52 14.51
CA ILE A 56 14.85 -44.82 15.12
C ILE A 56 13.95 -45.54 14.13
N SER A 57 14.40 -46.70 13.68
CA SER A 57 13.60 -47.56 12.83
C SER A 57 13.70 -49.02 13.24
N THR A 58 12.60 -49.73 13.04
CA THR A 58 12.53 -51.18 13.18
C THR A 58 12.01 -51.80 11.89
N SER A 59 12.52 -52.97 11.55
CA SER A 59 12.11 -53.63 10.31
C SER A 59 11.91 -55.13 10.54
N PHE A 60 11.03 -55.74 9.73
CA PHE A 60 10.93 -57.17 9.62
C PHE A 60 11.69 -57.61 8.40
N LEU A 61 12.66 -58.50 8.60
CA LEU A 61 13.53 -59.04 7.55
C LEU A 61 12.99 -60.41 7.13
N GLY A 62 12.69 -60.57 5.84
CA GLY A 62 12.37 -61.87 5.26
C GLY A 62 13.61 -62.71 4.99
N ASN A 63 13.47 -64.00 4.86
CA ASN A 63 14.58 -64.87 4.46
C ASN A 63 15.12 -64.49 3.09
N GLY A 64 16.43 -64.48 2.95
CA GLY A 64 17.12 -64.28 1.68
C GLY A 64 17.15 -65.53 0.81
N VAL A 65 17.50 -65.39 -0.44
CA VAL A 65 17.75 -66.44 -1.39
C VAL A 65 19.13 -66.21 -2.02
N LEU A 66 20.00 -67.21 -1.96
CA LEU A 66 21.29 -67.19 -2.65
C LEU A 66 21.13 -67.95 -3.98
N LEU A 67 21.66 -67.34 -5.02
CA LEU A 67 21.72 -67.89 -6.36
C LEU A 67 23.18 -67.84 -6.84
N ASP A 68 23.57 -68.80 -7.61
CA ASP A 68 24.85 -68.71 -8.35
C ASP A 68 24.75 -67.53 -9.37
N ARG A 69 25.85 -67.03 -9.86
CA ARG A 69 25.90 -65.92 -10.81
C ARG A 69 25.14 -66.17 -12.13
N ASP A 70 24.95 -67.44 -12.47
CA ASP A 70 24.18 -67.92 -13.62
C ASP A 70 22.69 -68.14 -13.28
N PHE A 71 22.26 -67.74 -12.08
CA PHE A 71 20.90 -67.87 -11.54
C PHE A 71 20.47 -69.33 -11.25
N SER A 72 21.44 -70.28 -11.25
CA SER A 72 21.25 -71.67 -10.84
C SER A 72 21.38 -71.83 -9.32
N ASN A 73 21.13 -73.04 -8.82
CA ASN A 73 21.41 -73.53 -7.45
C ASN A 73 20.83 -72.63 -6.34
N SER A 74 19.50 -72.42 -6.35
CA SER A 74 18.80 -71.66 -5.34
C SER A 74 18.91 -72.26 -3.95
N THR A 75 19.45 -71.47 -2.98
CA THR A 75 19.59 -71.91 -1.57
C THR A 75 18.95 -70.81 -0.67
N LYS A 76 18.13 -71.23 0.32
CA LYS A 76 17.59 -70.30 1.30
C LYS A 76 18.67 -69.82 2.26
N ALA A 77 18.78 -68.52 2.44
CA ALA A 77 19.58 -67.86 3.46
C ALA A 77 18.68 -67.46 4.63
N PRO A 78 18.70 -68.10 5.78
CA PRO A 78 17.91 -67.69 6.93
C PRO A 78 18.37 -66.34 7.42
N MET A 79 17.42 -65.44 7.70
CA MET A 79 17.67 -64.10 8.20
C MET A 79 17.06 -63.92 9.60
N PRO A 80 17.74 -63.22 10.53
CA PRO A 80 17.09 -62.74 11.73
C PRO A 80 15.92 -61.83 11.36
N HIS A 81 14.73 -62.12 11.90
CA HIS A 81 13.50 -61.45 11.44
C HIS A 81 13.32 -60.05 12.03
N PHE A 82 13.97 -59.71 13.12
CA PHE A 82 13.87 -58.41 13.75
C PHE A 82 15.09 -57.56 13.41
N GLY A 83 14.87 -56.45 12.73
CA GLY A 83 15.88 -55.44 12.45
C GLY A 83 15.62 -54.16 13.24
N ASN A 84 16.70 -53.57 13.74
CA ASN A 84 16.68 -52.25 14.38
C ASN A 84 17.81 -51.38 13.82
N ASN A 85 17.50 -50.08 13.71
CA ASN A 85 18.48 -49.05 13.37
C ASN A 85 18.23 -47.82 14.25
N PHE A 86 19.22 -47.44 15.02
CA PHE A 86 19.23 -46.23 15.81
C PHE A 86 20.41 -45.39 15.34
N ALA A 87 20.17 -44.19 14.87
CA ALA A 87 21.24 -43.31 14.44
C ALA A 87 21.11 -41.93 15.06
N LEU A 88 22.23 -41.41 15.51
CA LEU A 88 22.40 -40.00 15.89
C LEU A 88 23.39 -39.39 14.89
N GLU A 89 22.92 -38.43 14.11
CA GLU A 89 23.73 -37.80 13.07
C GLU A 89 23.85 -36.30 13.35
N VAL A 90 25.06 -35.77 13.23
CA VAL A 90 25.36 -34.34 13.36
C VAL A 90 26.04 -33.92 12.07
N SER A 91 25.49 -32.85 11.45
CA SER A 91 26.11 -32.26 10.28
C SER A 91 26.25 -30.74 10.46
N GLN A 92 27.39 -30.20 10.04
CA GLN A 92 27.68 -28.77 10.11
C GLN A 92 28.35 -28.32 8.81
N VAL A 93 27.71 -27.39 8.14
CA VAL A 93 28.30 -26.74 6.98
C VAL A 93 29.42 -25.81 7.41
N ILE A 94 30.66 -26.12 6.99
CA ILE A 94 31.85 -25.29 7.22
C ILE A 94 31.98 -24.26 6.10
N TYR A 95 31.79 -24.67 4.85
CA TYR A 95 31.89 -23.85 3.67
C TYR A 95 30.93 -24.30 2.59
N ALA A 96 30.16 -23.39 2.03
CA ALA A 96 29.24 -23.64 0.92
C ALA A 96 29.26 -22.49 -0.11
N GLY A 97 30.46 -22.02 -0.47
CA GLY A 97 30.56 -20.91 -1.46
C GLY A 97 29.97 -19.57 -1.00
N GLY A 98 29.76 -19.42 0.32
CA GLY A 98 29.17 -18.21 0.89
C GLY A 98 27.63 -18.19 0.89
N VAL A 99 26.94 -19.28 0.51
CA VAL A 99 25.46 -19.37 0.45
C VAL A 99 24.80 -18.92 1.75
N VAL A 100 25.28 -19.39 2.90
CA VAL A 100 24.70 -19.08 4.22
C VAL A 100 24.76 -17.58 4.50
N ASN A 101 25.92 -16.95 4.30
CA ASN A 101 26.06 -15.51 4.55
C ASN A 101 25.23 -14.66 3.58
N ARG A 102 25.13 -15.07 2.32
CA ARG A 102 24.31 -14.40 1.32
C ARG A 102 22.83 -14.62 1.56
N GLY A 103 22.42 -15.79 2.02
CA GLY A 103 21.05 -16.07 2.46
C GLY A 103 20.62 -15.16 3.62
N ILE A 104 21.51 -14.96 4.59
CA ILE A 104 21.27 -14.02 5.70
C ILE A 104 21.15 -12.57 5.17
N GLU A 105 22.00 -12.18 4.22
CA GLU A 105 21.92 -10.83 3.64
C GLU A 105 20.64 -10.62 2.82
N ILE A 106 20.20 -11.64 2.07
CA ILE A 106 18.89 -11.62 1.39
C ILE A 106 17.75 -11.46 2.39
N GLY A 107 17.80 -12.19 3.51
CA GLY A 107 16.81 -12.06 4.59
C GLY A 107 16.75 -10.64 5.16
N LYS A 108 17.91 -10.02 5.43
CA LYS A 108 17.97 -8.62 5.90
C LYS A 108 17.44 -7.63 4.87
N LEU A 109 17.73 -7.82 3.59
CA LEU A 109 17.18 -6.98 2.53
C LEU A 109 15.67 -7.15 2.45
N GLN A 110 15.14 -8.37 2.64
CA GLN A 110 13.70 -8.63 2.70
C GLN A 110 13.06 -7.94 3.91
N GLU A 111 13.68 -7.98 5.09
CA GLU A 111 13.25 -7.25 6.28
C GLU A 111 13.17 -5.74 6.00
N GLN A 112 14.20 -5.15 5.38
CA GLN A 112 14.19 -3.74 4.98
C GLN A 112 13.07 -3.43 3.98
N MET A 113 12.86 -4.28 2.96
CA MET A 113 11.78 -4.12 1.98
C MET A 113 10.40 -4.17 2.64
N THR A 114 10.22 -5.05 3.61
CA THR A 114 8.97 -5.15 4.39
C THR A 114 8.75 -3.88 5.25
N GLY A 115 9.81 -3.34 5.85
CA GLY A 115 9.76 -2.04 6.54
C GLY A 115 9.31 -0.89 5.62
N PHE A 116 9.90 -0.79 4.42
CA PHE A 116 9.47 0.21 3.43
C PHE A 116 8.05 -0.02 2.90
N SER A 117 7.60 -1.28 2.86
CA SER A 117 6.20 -1.57 2.49
C SER A 117 5.22 -1.02 3.53
N LEU A 118 5.55 -1.09 4.83
CA LEU A 118 4.75 -0.45 5.89
C LEU A 118 4.74 1.07 5.72
N GLU A 119 5.91 1.70 5.50
CA GLU A 119 5.97 3.16 5.29
C GLU A 119 5.17 3.59 4.06
N SER A 120 5.30 2.86 2.95
CA SER A 120 4.53 3.15 1.73
C SER A 120 3.02 3.01 1.95
N GLU A 121 2.56 1.99 2.69
CA GLU A 121 1.15 1.84 2.99
C GLU A 121 0.66 2.90 3.99
N ARG A 122 1.51 3.34 4.93
CA ARG A 122 1.23 4.47 5.82
C ARG A 122 1.05 5.77 5.04
N GLU A 123 1.97 6.10 4.13
CA GLU A 123 1.88 7.28 3.28
C GLU A 123 0.65 7.25 2.37
N LYS A 124 0.35 6.09 1.77
CA LYS A 124 -0.86 5.88 0.97
C LYS A 124 -2.14 6.11 1.78
N LEU A 125 -2.19 5.59 3.00
CA LEU A 125 -3.33 5.77 3.90
C LEU A 125 -3.47 7.23 4.34
N ARG A 126 -2.36 7.91 4.69
CA ARG A 126 -2.33 9.34 4.99
C ARG A 126 -2.84 10.16 3.81
N PHE A 127 -2.36 9.88 2.59
CA PHE A 127 -2.80 10.58 1.39
C PHE A 127 -4.29 10.36 1.08
N MET A 128 -4.79 9.13 1.25
CA MET A 128 -6.23 8.84 1.12
C MET A 128 -7.06 9.64 2.14
N LEU A 129 -6.58 9.75 3.37
CA LEU A 129 -7.24 10.55 4.41
C LEU A 129 -7.20 12.05 4.13
N VAL A 130 -6.10 12.56 3.57
CA VAL A 130 -6.04 13.93 3.05
C VAL A 130 -7.13 14.15 2.01
N GLY A 131 -7.33 13.20 1.09
CA GLY A 131 -8.43 13.24 0.13
C GLY A 131 -9.80 13.36 0.81
N TYR A 132 -10.12 12.46 1.74
CA TYR A 132 -11.41 12.52 2.47
C TYR A 132 -11.59 13.80 3.29
N TYR A 133 -10.52 14.28 3.92
CA TYR A 133 -10.54 15.49 4.72
C TYR A 133 -10.77 16.74 3.85
N LEU A 134 -10.07 16.85 2.74
CA LEU A 134 -10.24 17.96 1.80
C LEU A 134 -11.58 17.92 1.09
N ASP A 135 -12.09 16.72 0.75
CA ASP A 135 -13.44 16.57 0.22
C ASP A 135 -14.49 16.97 1.26
N LEU A 136 -14.32 16.58 2.53
CA LEU A 136 -15.22 17.03 3.61
C LEU A 136 -15.21 18.56 3.72
N PHE A 137 -14.03 19.17 3.69
CA PHE A 137 -13.89 20.63 3.73
C PHE A 137 -14.57 21.30 2.54
N LYS A 138 -14.35 20.79 1.34
CA LYS A 138 -15.01 21.23 0.11
C LYS A 138 -16.53 21.16 0.23
N GLN A 139 -17.07 19.99 0.62
CA GLN A 139 -18.52 19.81 0.71
C GLN A 139 -19.15 20.72 1.77
N LYS A 140 -18.51 20.96 2.91
CA LYS A 140 -18.99 21.91 3.91
C LYS A 140 -19.03 23.36 3.39
N ASN A 141 -18.04 23.76 2.59
CA ASN A 141 -18.06 25.09 1.94
C ASN A 141 -19.15 25.16 0.86
N LEU A 142 -19.30 24.13 0.04
CA LEU A 142 -20.37 24.05 -0.95
C LEU A 142 -21.76 24.08 -0.30
N LEU A 143 -21.95 23.40 0.84
CA LEU A 143 -23.21 23.44 1.57
C LEU A 143 -23.62 24.86 1.91
N ARG A 144 -22.69 25.70 2.42
CA ARG A 144 -22.93 27.12 2.72
C ARG A 144 -23.29 27.93 1.45
N VAL A 145 -22.59 27.65 0.32
CA VAL A 145 -22.89 28.28 -0.96
C VAL A 145 -24.34 27.96 -1.39
N TYR A 146 -24.73 26.67 -1.29
CA TYR A 146 -26.09 26.26 -1.65
C TYR A 146 -27.13 26.81 -0.68
N GLU A 147 -26.90 26.88 0.62
CA GLU A 147 -27.80 27.52 1.60
C GLU A 147 -28.06 28.95 1.25
N GLN A 148 -27.02 29.73 0.92
CA GLN A 148 -27.17 31.14 0.53
C GLN A 148 -27.95 31.28 -0.78
N ASN A 149 -27.68 30.43 -1.78
CA ASN A 149 -28.38 30.47 -3.06
C ASN A 149 -29.86 30.03 -2.94
N ILE A 150 -30.17 29.06 -2.10
CA ILE A 150 -31.56 28.65 -1.77
C ILE A 150 -32.30 29.82 -1.13
N ALA A 151 -31.69 30.50 -0.13
CA ALA A 151 -32.30 31.63 0.53
C ALA A 151 -32.59 32.80 -0.46
N LEU A 152 -31.64 33.10 -1.35
CA LEU A 152 -31.85 34.11 -2.41
C LEU A 152 -32.94 33.68 -3.39
N THR A 153 -32.98 32.41 -3.80
CA THR A 153 -34.00 31.88 -4.71
C THR A 153 -35.40 31.96 -4.09
N HIS A 154 -35.55 31.69 -2.78
CA HIS A 154 -36.81 31.86 -2.07
C HIS A 154 -37.30 33.33 -2.10
N GLN A 155 -36.39 34.28 -1.91
CA GLN A 155 -36.75 35.72 -1.98
C GLN A 155 -37.26 36.11 -3.37
N VAL A 156 -36.51 35.71 -4.42
CA VAL A 156 -36.92 36.02 -5.80
C VAL A 156 -38.22 35.31 -6.18
N LEU A 157 -38.42 34.05 -5.74
CA LEU A 157 -39.65 33.30 -5.99
C LEU A 157 -40.86 33.99 -5.31
N ALA A 158 -40.70 34.54 -4.10
CA ALA A 158 -41.75 35.28 -3.42
C ALA A 158 -42.11 36.55 -4.21
N ASP A 159 -41.12 37.29 -4.72
CA ASP A 159 -41.35 38.48 -5.56
C ASP A 159 -42.07 38.11 -6.87
N ILE A 160 -41.69 36.99 -7.54
CA ILE A 160 -42.35 36.51 -8.76
C ILE A 160 -43.81 36.14 -8.49
N LYS A 161 -44.07 35.39 -7.39
CA LYS A 161 -45.46 35.03 -6.99
C LYS A 161 -46.32 36.25 -6.72
N ALA A 162 -45.80 37.28 -6.06
CA ALA A 162 -46.52 38.54 -5.86
C ALA A 162 -46.86 39.22 -7.20
N LYS A 163 -45.87 39.36 -8.10
CA LYS A 163 -46.08 39.93 -9.45
C LYS A 163 -47.05 39.10 -10.29
N HIS A 164 -47.05 37.79 -10.14
CA HIS A 164 -48.01 36.91 -10.82
C HIS A 164 -49.44 37.14 -10.32
N THR A 165 -49.65 37.33 -9.02
CA THR A 165 -50.95 37.63 -8.44
C THR A 165 -51.48 38.99 -8.92
N GLU A 166 -50.58 39.93 -9.18
CA GLU A 166 -50.91 41.27 -9.75
C GLU A 166 -51.07 41.22 -11.27
N GLY A 167 -50.87 40.05 -11.94
CA GLY A 167 -51.00 39.88 -13.39
C GLY A 167 -49.81 40.40 -14.22
N VAL A 168 -48.69 40.73 -13.57
CA VAL A 168 -47.47 41.27 -14.22
C VAL A 168 -46.52 40.15 -14.65
N ALA A 169 -46.44 39.05 -13.90
CA ALA A 169 -45.60 37.90 -14.22
C ALA A 169 -46.42 36.72 -14.75
N LEU A 170 -45.80 35.90 -15.63
CA LEU A 170 -46.42 34.70 -16.18
C LEU A 170 -46.34 33.51 -15.18
N GLY A 171 -47.39 32.64 -15.20
CA GLY A 171 -47.34 31.41 -14.42
C GLY A 171 -46.16 30.52 -14.74
N ASN A 172 -45.66 30.52 -15.99
CA ASN A 172 -44.44 29.83 -16.39
C ASN A 172 -43.19 30.35 -15.68
N ASP A 173 -43.12 31.62 -15.32
CA ASP A 173 -41.99 32.21 -14.59
C ASP A 173 -41.91 31.66 -13.16
N VAL A 174 -43.08 31.49 -12.53
CA VAL A 174 -43.20 30.85 -11.20
C VAL A 174 -42.70 29.40 -11.30
N THR A 175 -43.18 28.65 -12.29
CA THR A 175 -42.81 27.23 -12.48
C THR A 175 -41.30 27.08 -12.69
N ARG A 176 -40.66 27.93 -13.49
CA ARG A 176 -39.21 27.91 -13.72
C ARG A 176 -38.39 28.13 -12.43
N TYR A 177 -38.81 29.07 -11.59
CA TYR A 177 -38.14 29.34 -10.33
C TYR A 177 -38.41 28.27 -9.27
N GLU A 178 -39.59 27.64 -9.25
CA GLU A 178 -39.89 26.49 -8.42
C GLU A 178 -39.01 25.29 -8.84
N LEU A 179 -38.82 25.04 -10.13
CA LEU A 179 -37.90 24.02 -10.63
C LEU A 179 -36.45 24.31 -10.22
N GLN A 180 -35.99 25.55 -10.36
CA GLN A 180 -34.66 25.99 -9.92
C GLN A 180 -34.45 25.74 -8.42
N LEU A 181 -35.42 26.12 -7.59
CA LEU A 181 -35.39 25.90 -6.15
C LEU A 181 -35.31 24.40 -5.83
N SER A 182 -36.17 23.60 -6.44
CA SER A 182 -36.18 22.15 -6.25
C SER A 182 -34.82 21.50 -6.61
N ASN A 183 -34.17 21.94 -7.69
CA ASN A 183 -32.84 21.45 -8.09
C ASN A 183 -31.75 21.84 -7.07
N LEU A 184 -31.82 23.07 -6.51
CA LEU A 184 -30.89 23.51 -5.47
C LEU A 184 -31.06 22.69 -4.19
N GLU A 185 -32.29 22.46 -3.74
CA GLU A 185 -32.63 21.67 -2.55
C GLU A 185 -32.23 20.20 -2.71
N LEU A 186 -32.42 19.63 -3.90
CA LEU A 186 -31.93 18.26 -4.22
C LEU A 186 -30.41 18.18 -4.08
N THR A 187 -29.70 19.11 -4.69
CA THR A 187 -28.23 19.16 -4.62
C THR A 187 -27.73 19.40 -3.20
N TYR A 188 -28.38 20.29 -2.46
CA TYR A 188 -28.09 20.49 -1.03
C TYR A 188 -28.21 19.19 -0.22
N THR A 189 -29.27 18.42 -0.46
CA THR A 189 -29.50 17.15 0.19
C THR A 189 -28.38 16.13 -0.17
N GLN A 190 -27.97 16.08 -1.44
CA GLN A 190 -26.88 15.23 -1.90
C GLN A 190 -25.54 15.60 -1.22
N ILE A 191 -25.21 16.89 -1.16
CA ILE A 191 -24.01 17.39 -0.47
C ILE A 191 -24.02 17.00 1.00
N ARG A 192 -25.14 17.14 1.70
CA ARG A 192 -25.30 16.78 3.11
C ARG A 192 -25.07 15.27 3.33
N ASN A 193 -25.58 14.44 2.42
CA ASN A 193 -25.33 12.99 2.48
C ASN A 193 -23.85 12.64 2.26
N VAL A 194 -23.18 13.29 1.31
CA VAL A 194 -21.73 13.12 1.07
C VAL A 194 -20.93 13.54 2.31
N ILE A 195 -21.27 14.64 2.96
CA ILE A 195 -20.64 15.08 4.22
C ILE A 195 -20.77 13.97 5.28
N THR A 196 -21.94 13.37 5.43
CA THR A 196 -22.18 12.28 6.39
C THR A 196 -21.30 11.07 6.09
N ILE A 197 -21.20 10.67 4.82
CA ILE A 197 -20.36 9.52 4.39
C ILE A 197 -18.90 9.82 4.67
N LEU A 198 -18.39 10.98 4.27
CA LEU A 198 -16.98 11.36 4.47
C LEU A 198 -16.63 11.45 5.96
N ASN A 199 -17.53 12.03 6.76
CA ASN A 199 -17.37 12.08 8.22
C ASN A 199 -17.28 10.68 8.83
N ASN A 200 -18.19 9.78 8.45
CA ASN A 200 -18.18 8.39 8.95
C ASN A 200 -16.90 7.64 8.54
N ASN A 201 -16.41 7.85 7.32
CA ASN A 201 -15.13 7.28 6.87
C ASN A 201 -13.97 7.77 7.73
N LEU A 202 -13.87 9.09 7.95
CA LEU A 202 -12.82 9.67 8.79
C LEU A 202 -12.91 9.16 10.24
N VAL A 203 -14.10 9.23 10.87
CA VAL A 203 -14.33 8.77 12.24
C VAL A 203 -13.92 7.30 12.40
N THR A 204 -14.29 6.44 11.44
CA THR A 204 -13.98 5.00 11.49
C THR A 204 -12.49 4.74 11.37
N ILE A 205 -11.81 5.35 10.40
CA ILE A 205 -10.39 5.11 10.13
C ILE A 205 -9.52 5.70 11.24
N LEU A 206 -9.88 6.88 11.75
CA LEU A 206 -9.16 7.55 12.83
C LEU A 206 -9.43 6.93 14.21
N GLY A 207 -10.41 6.02 14.31
CA GLY A 207 -10.78 5.39 15.58
C GLY A 207 -11.42 6.35 16.57
N LEU A 208 -12.12 7.36 16.08
CA LEU A 208 -12.86 8.31 16.91
C LEU A 208 -14.18 7.72 17.40
N PRO A 209 -14.76 8.25 18.50
CA PRO A 209 -16.08 7.83 18.97
C PRO A 209 -17.15 8.02 17.90
N ASN A 210 -18.08 7.06 17.79
CA ASN A 210 -19.21 7.19 16.87
C ASN A 210 -20.02 8.45 17.18
N GLY A 211 -20.45 9.15 16.11
CA GLY A 211 -21.19 10.42 16.24
C GLY A 211 -20.32 11.67 16.34
N THR A 212 -18.98 11.54 16.35
CA THR A 212 -18.09 12.70 16.28
C THR A 212 -18.29 13.43 14.95
N SER A 213 -18.54 14.72 14.98
CA SER A 213 -18.49 15.60 13.79
C SER A 213 -17.08 16.13 13.61
N VAL A 214 -16.44 15.76 12.52
CA VAL A 214 -15.10 16.26 12.16
C VAL A 214 -15.25 17.64 11.52
N GLU A 215 -14.61 18.66 12.11
CA GLU A 215 -14.51 20.00 11.54
C GLU A 215 -13.10 20.21 10.98
N PRO A 216 -12.99 20.47 9.67
CA PRO A 216 -11.71 20.80 9.05
C PRO A 216 -11.18 22.15 9.56
N ASP A 217 -9.86 22.23 9.72
CA ASP A 217 -9.17 23.46 10.06
C ASP A 217 -9.24 24.44 8.89
N THR A 218 -9.93 25.56 9.08
CA THR A 218 -10.11 26.60 8.07
C THR A 218 -8.84 27.40 7.78
N THR A 219 -7.85 27.36 8.67
CA THR A 219 -6.57 28.08 8.47
C THR A 219 -5.72 27.49 7.34
N LEU A 220 -5.98 26.24 6.96
CA LEU A 220 -5.32 25.56 5.85
C LEU A 220 -5.38 26.33 4.52
N VAL A 221 -6.51 27.01 4.25
CA VAL A 221 -6.72 27.76 3.00
C VAL A 221 -5.85 29.01 2.90
N SER A 222 -5.47 29.57 4.05
CA SER A 222 -4.61 30.78 4.13
C SER A 222 -3.16 30.45 4.41
N ARG A 223 -2.82 29.18 4.68
CA ARG A 223 -1.46 28.76 4.99
C ARG A 223 -0.62 28.78 3.71
N PHE A 224 0.46 29.57 3.73
CA PHE A 224 1.44 29.53 2.65
C PHE A 224 2.16 28.19 2.69
N MET A 225 2.10 27.44 1.60
CA MET A 225 2.81 26.17 1.41
C MET A 225 3.99 26.43 0.48
N PRO A 226 5.24 26.47 1.02
CA PRO A 226 6.41 26.74 0.19
C PRO A 226 6.56 25.63 -0.85
N LEU A 227 6.87 26.02 -2.07
CA LEU A 227 7.17 25.11 -3.15
C LEU A 227 8.68 25.04 -3.30
N ASP A 228 9.25 23.88 -3.03
CA ASP A 228 10.67 23.60 -3.31
C ASP A 228 10.89 23.38 -4.81
N ASP A 229 12.12 23.53 -5.27
CA ASP A 229 12.49 23.27 -6.67
C ASP A 229 12.20 21.82 -7.07
N VAL A 230 11.79 21.61 -8.32
CA VAL A 230 11.47 20.26 -8.86
C VAL A 230 12.61 19.27 -8.64
N GLY A 231 13.87 19.75 -8.70
CA GLY A 231 15.04 18.92 -8.43
C GLY A 231 15.09 18.37 -7.00
N TYR A 232 14.60 19.11 -6.00
CA TYR A 232 14.47 18.63 -4.63
C TYR A 232 13.49 17.47 -4.53
N TRP A 233 12.29 17.62 -5.09
CA TRP A 233 11.25 16.59 -5.06
C TRP A 233 11.67 15.31 -5.77
N THR A 234 12.27 15.41 -6.96
CA THR A 234 12.80 14.23 -7.69
C THR A 234 13.93 13.55 -6.94
N GLY A 235 14.79 14.28 -6.24
CA GLY A 235 15.86 13.75 -5.40
C GLY A 235 15.35 12.91 -4.23
N GLN A 236 14.22 13.30 -3.60
CA GLN A 236 13.60 12.55 -2.52
C GLN A 236 13.01 11.23 -3.02
N ALA A 237 12.45 11.19 -4.23
CA ALA A 237 11.86 10.00 -4.83
C ALA A 237 12.87 8.88 -5.17
N LEU A 238 14.16 9.18 -5.26
CA LEU A 238 15.21 8.25 -5.73
C LEU A 238 15.72 7.24 -4.67
N ARG A 239 15.17 7.19 -3.47
CA ARG A 239 15.77 6.46 -2.33
C ARG A 239 15.69 4.92 -2.37
N HIS A 240 15.07 4.26 -3.36
CA HIS A 240 14.71 2.85 -3.22
C HIS A 240 15.27 1.89 -4.29
N SER A 241 16.48 1.36 -4.04
CA SER A 241 17.13 0.35 -4.90
C SER A 241 17.20 -1.07 -4.29
N LEU A 242 16.40 -1.38 -3.24
CA LEU A 242 16.50 -2.65 -2.51
C LEU A 242 16.21 -3.90 -3.36
N PRO A 243 15.19 -3.94 -4.24
CA PRO A 243 14.94 -5.10 -5.09
C PRO A 243 16.12 -5.43 -6.00
N LEU A 244 16.81 -4.41 -6.53
CA LEU A 244 18.03 -4.60 -7.32
C LEU A 244 19.18 -5.18 -6.47
N ARG A 245 19.35 -4.69 -5.23
CA ARG A 245 20.36 -5.22 -4.31
C ARG A 245 20.07 -6.67 -3.96
N GLN A 246 18.82 -7.04 -3.72
CA GLN A 246 18.39 -8.41 -3.44
C GLN A 246 18.68 -9.32 -4.64
N SER A 247 18.35 -8.90 -5.87
CA SER A 247 18.64 -9.66 -7.09
C SER A 247 20.14 -9.90 -7.28
N LYS A 248 20.99 -8.93 -6.97
CA LYS A 248 22.45 -9.09 -7.00
C LYS A 248 22.94 -10.14 -5.99
N GLN A 249 22.39 -10.18 -4.78
CA GLN A 249 22.73 -11.21 -3.80
C GLN A 249 22.25 -12.59 -4.26
N GLN A 250 21.06 -12.69 -4.83
CA GLN A 250 20.55 -13.94 -5.39
C GLN A 250 21.41 -14.48 -6.54
N GLU A 251 21.95 -13.60 -7.40
CA GLU A 251 22.91 -14.01 -8.43
C GLU A 251 24.17 -14.63 -7.80
N GLN A 252 24.65 -14.04 -6.72
CA GLN A 252 25.83 -14.56 -6.02
C GLN A 252 25.54 -15.91 -5.32
N VAL A 253 24.32 -16.12 -4.80
CA VAL A 253 23.88 -17.43 -4.29
C VAL A 253 23.93 -18.48 -5.40
N THR A 254 23.41 -18.15 -6.59
CA THR A 254 23.44 -19.05 -7.74
C THR A 254 24.87 -19.37 -8.20
N ARG A 255 25.80 -18.41 -8.11
CA ARG A 255 27.24 -18.65 -8.39
C ARG A 255 27.88 -19.62 -7.39
N SER A 256 27.38 -19.65 -6.15
CA SER A 256 27.94 -20.56 -5.13
C SER A 256 27.73 -22.03 -5.45
N ASP A 257 26.78 -22.39 -6.30
CA ASP A 257 26.56 -23.75 -6.76
C ASP A 257 27.73 -24.30 -7.64
N LEU A 258 28.57 -23.38 -8.15
CA LEU A 258 29.80 -23.72 -8.87
C LEU A 258 30.99 -23.98 -7.94
N LEU A 259 30.83 -23.83 -6.64
CA LEU A 259 31.90 -23.96 -5.65
C LEU A 259 31.73 -25.26 -4.86
N PRO A 260 32.84 -25.88 -4.37
CA PRO A 260 32.75 -27.03 -3.49
C PRO A 260 32.08 -26.67 -2.17
N LYS A 261 31.42 -27.67 -1.56
CA LYS A 261 30.82 -27.56 -0.23
C LYS A 261 31.64 -28.43 0.72
N ILE A 262 31.99 -27.88 1.88
CA ILE A 262 32.74 -28.54 2.93
C ILE A 262 31.84 -28.62 4.15
N ALA A 263 31.66 -29.82 4.70
CA ALA A 263 30.88 -30.04 5.89
C ALA A 263 31.63 -30.92 6.87
N PHE A 264 31.49 -30.64 8.14
CA PHE A 264 31.79 -31.54 9.22
C PHE A 264 30.61 -32.47 9.42
N PHE A 265 30.89 -33.76 9.74
CA PHE A 265 29.86 -34.71 10.11
C PHE A 265 30.36 -35.61 11.23
N ALA A 266 29.45 -35.99 12.10
CA ALA A 266 29.66 -37.00 13.13
C ALA A 266 28.42 -37.88 13.20
N SER A 267 28.61 -39.17 13.38
CA SER A 267 27.49 -40.09 13.45
C SER A 267 27.78 -41.22 14.44
N ASN A 268 26.75 -41.67 15.13
CA ASN A 268 26.75 -42.86 15.94
C ASN A 268 25.58 -43.75 15.50
N HIS A 269 25.85 -44.99 15.17
CA HIS A 269 24.87 -45.98 14.75
C HIS A 269 24.83 -47.17 15.70
N PHE A 270 23.64 -47.70 15.94
CA PHE A 270 23.40 -48.91 16.66
C PHE A 270 22.41 -49.74 15.85
N ASP A 271 22.99 -50.63 15.03
CA ASP A 271 22.29 -51.37 14.00
C ASP A 271 22.32 -52.88 14.30
N GLY A 272 21.24 -53.56 13.97
CA GLY A 272 21.15 -55.02 14.06
C GLY A 272 20.01 -55.56 13.21
N PRO A 273 20.15 -56.77 12.71
CA PRO A 273 21.32 -57.66 12.66
C PRO A 273 22.41 -57.16 11.68
N ILE A 274 23.63 -57.70 11.78
CA ILE A 274 24.70 -57.42 10.84
C ILE A 274 24.45 -58.24 9.57
N THR A 275 24.04 -57.55 8.50
CA THR A 275 23.62 -58.21 7.25
C THR A 275 24.67 -58.24 6.15
N ILE A 276 25.88 -57.73 6.41
CA ILE A 276 27.00 -57.71 5.45
C ILE A 276 27.55 -59.12 5.23
N GLU A 277 27.44 -59.98 6.25
CA GLU A 277 27.87 -61.40 6.16
C GLU A 277 26.70 -62.34 5.84
N VAL A 278 26.97 -63.46 5.19
CA VAL A 278 25.97 -64.50 4.88
C VAL A 278 26.47 -65.83 5.41
N PRO A 279 25.76 -66.41 6.39
CA PRO A 279 24.52 -65.96 7.05
C PRO A 279 24.78 -64.75 7.92
N PRO A 280 23.74 -63.86 8.04
CA PRO A 280 23.82 -62.68 8.87
C PRO A 280 24.05 -62.98 10.35
N ILE A 281 24.74 -62.08 11.03
CA ILE A 281 25.02 -62.21 12.45
C ILE A 281 23.90 -61.55 13.25
N ASP A 282 23.19 -62.33 14.06
CA ASP A 282 22.10 -61.84 14.92
C ASP A 282 22.65 -61.13 16.17
N LYS A 283 23.26 -59.97 15.97
CA LYS A 283 23.83 -59.13 17.01
C LYS A 283 23.67 -57.66 16.64
N ASN A 284 23.55 -56.79 17.63
CA ASN A 284 23.64 -55.37 17.46
C ASN A 284 25.11 -54.93 17.40
N PHE A 285 25.39 -53.97 16.51
CA PHE A 285 26.69 -53.37 16.33
C PHE A 285 26.61 -51.85 16.54
N ASN A 286 27.40 -51.35 17.49
CA ASN A 286 27.54 -49.91 17.72
C ASN A 286 28.85 -49.43 17.12
N TYR A 287 28.75 -48.41 16.29
CA TYR A 287 29.93 -47.76 15.73
C TYR A 287 29.70 -46.28 15.57
N TRP A 288 30.76 -45.51 15.61
CA TRP A 288 30.73 -44.09 15.42
C TRP A 288 31.86 -43.63 14.52
N TYR A 289 31.65 -42.50 13.88
CA TYR A 289 32.68 -41.86 13.08
C TYR A 289 32.51 -40.34 13.08
N VAL A 290 33.63 -39.64 12.88
CA VAL A 290 33.70 -38.18 12.70
C VAL A 290 34.57 -37.91 11.49
N GLY A 291 34.20 -36.87 10.74
CA GLY A 291 34.96 -36.56 9.54
C GLY A 291 34.64 -35.18 8.96
N VAL A 292 35.42 -34.83 7.98
CA VAL A 292 35.16 -33.64 7.13
C VAL A 292 35.03 -34.16 5.70
N GLY A 293 33.91 -33.78 5.07
CA GLY A 293 33.61 -34.15 3.69
C GLY A 293 33.67 -32.95 2.76
N ILE A 294 34.23 -33.17 1.58
CA ILE A 294 34.18 -32.18 0.48
C ILE A 294 33.28 -32.75 -0.61
N LYS A 295 32.21 -32.03 -0.91
CA LYS A 295 31.27 -32.40 -1.99
C LYS A 295 31.35 -31.37 -3.10
N TYR A 296 31.65 -31.82 -4.31
CA TYR A 296 31.63 -30.98 -5.49
C TYR A 296 30.73 -31.60 -6.56
N ASN A 297 29.76 -30.84 -7.02
CA ASN A 297 28.84 -31.28 -8.05
C ASN A 297 29.42 -30.95 -9.44
N ILE A 298 30.12 -31.92 -10.06
CA ILE A 298 30.72 -31.73 -11.39
C ILE A 298 29.66 -31.37 -12.45
N ALA A 299 28.42 -31.89 -12.32
CA ALA A 299 27.34 -31.55 -13.24
C ALA A 299 26.97 -30.05 -13.18
N SER A 300 27.32 -29.34 -12.12
CA SER A 300 27.11 -27.88 -12.01
C SER A 300 27.91 -27.12 -13.08
N LEU A 301 29.04 -27.60 -13.51
CA LEU A 301 29.88 -26.95 -14.54
C LEU A 301 29.15 -26.74 -15.87
N TYR A 302 28.22 -27.62 -16.25
CA TYR A 302 27.46 -27.51 -17.48
C TYR A 302 25.97 -27.20 -17.25
N LYS A 303 25.38 -27.63 -16.12
CA LYS A 303 23.96 -27.35 -15.78
C LYS A 303 23.76 -25.95 -15.21
N SER A 304 24.67 -25.49 -14.32
CA SER A 304 24.52 -24.22 -13.62
C SER A 304 24.68 -23.00 -14.53
N ASN A 305 25.29 -23.10 -15.70
CA ASN A 305 25.40 -22.03 -16.66
C ASN A 305 24.01 -21.46 -17.07
N LYS A 306 23.00 -22.31 -17.21
CA LYS A 306 21.63 -21.88 -17.54
C LYS A 306 20.98 -21.18 -16.35
N SER A 307 21.14 -21.69 -15.14
CA SER A 307 20.68 -21.09 -13.89
C SER A 307 21.34 -19.74 -13.63
N LEU A 308 22.65 -19.65 -13.81
CA LEU A 308 23.39 -18.40 -13.67
C LEU A 308 22.98 -17.36 -14.72
N LYS A 309 22.78 -17.77 -15.98
CA LYS A 309 22.25 -16.89 -17.03
C LYS A 309 20.86 -16.37 -16.66
N ARG A 310 19.96 -17.25 -16.17
CA ARG A 310 18.63 -16.85 -15.68
C ARG A 310 18.74 -15.84 -14.54
N SER A 311 19.63 -16.06 -13.57
CA SER A 311 19.82 -15.16 -12.44
C SER A 311 20.37 -13.78 -12.87
N ARG A 312 21.33 -13.76 -13.83
CA ARG A 312 21.79 -12.49 -14.43
C ARG A 312 20.71 -11.73 -15.16
N LEU A 313 19.85 -12.43 -15.91
CA LEU A 313 18.68 -11.81 -16.56
C LEU A 313 17.69 -11.26 -15.53
N ALA A 314 17.51 -11.94 -14.39
CA ALA A 314 16.68 -11.44 -13.29
C ALA A 314 17.28 -10.15 -12.67
N THR A 315 18.60 -10.10 -12.47
CA THR A 315 19.29 -8.87 -12.00
C THR A 315 19.17 -7.75 -13.02
N HIS A 316 19.32 -8.04 -14.32
CA HIS A 316 19.15 -7.03 -15.38
C HIS A 316 17.71 -6.51 -15.46
N ARG A 317 16.71 -7.40 -15.34
CA ARG A 317 15.30 -7.00 -15.25
C ARG A 317 15.03 -6.10 -14.03
N ALA A 318 15.61 -6.44 -12.86
CA ALA A 318 15.45 -5.61 -11.67
C ALA A 318 16.07 -4.22 -11.83
N LEU A 319 17.18 -4.10 -12.60
CA LEU A 319 17.76 -2.82 -12.96
C LEU A 319 16.82 -2.01 -13.87
N GLN A 320 16.28 -2.64 -14.92
CA GLN A 320 15.34 -1.98 -15.82
C GLN A 320 14.06 -1.53 -15.09
N GLN A 321 13.55 -2.35 -14.16
CA GLN A 321 12.41 -1.96 -13.31
C GLN A 321 12.74 -0.78 -12.39
N TYR A 322 13.96 -0.71 -11.86
CA TYR A 322 14.41 0.43 -11.07
C TYR A 322 14.45 1.71 -11.92
N ASP A 323 14.99 1.64 -13.15
CA ASP A 323 15.07 2.78 -14.06
C ASP A 323 13.67 3.25 -14.49
N ASP A 324 12.74 2.32 -14.79
CA ASP A 324 11.34 2.61 -15.11
C ASP A 324 10.62 3.31 -13.95
N VAL A 325 10.72 2.78 -12.74
CA VAL A 325 10.12 3.40 -11.54
C VAL A 325 10.68 4.80 -11.31
N LYS A 326 11.99 4.98 -11.49
CA LYS A 326 12.62 6.30 -11.39
C LYS A 326 12.01 7.29 -12.39
N GLU A 327 11.89 6.90 -13.65
CA GLU A 327 11.30 7.74 -14.71
C GLU A 327 9.84 8.08 -14.39
N GLN A 328 9.02 7.11 -13.98
CA GLN A 328 7.63 7.33 -13.60
C GLN A 328 7.49 8.29 -12.43
N MET A 329 8.37 8.18 -11.40
CA MET A 329 8.38 9.10 -10.28
C MET A 329 8.75 10.53 -10.72
N GLU A 330 9.77 10.69 -11.56
CA GLU A 330 10.16 12.00 -12.09
C GLU A 330 9.02 12.65 -12.89
N LEU A 331 8.34 11.88 -13.75
CA LEU A 331 7.19 12.35 -14.51
C LEU A 331 6.03 12.75 -13.60
N ALA A 332 5.73 11.95 -12.59
CA ALA A 332 4.66 12.23 -11.63
C ALA A 332 4.93 13.52 -10.82
N VAL A 333 6.16 13.68 -10.30
CA VAL A 333 6.56 14.89 -9.57
C VAL A 333 6.46 16.13 -10.47
N LYS A 334 6.99 16.08 -11.71
CA LYS A 334 6.92 17.19 -12.66
C LYS A 334 5.47 17.56 -12.99
N ALA A 335 4.61 16.55 -13.23
CA ALA A 335 3.21 16.79 -13.54
C ALA A 335 2.44 17.43 -12.37
N ASP A 336 2.65 16.95 -11.14
CA ASP A 336 1.95 17.50 -9.97
C ASP A 336 2.50 18.88 -9.57
N HIS A 337 3.78 19.15 -9.84
CA HIS A 337 4.34 20.50 -9.70
C HIS A 337 3.65 21.50 -10.65
N VAL A 338 3.50 21.15 -11.92
CA VAL A 338 2.80 22.02 -12.90
C VAL A 338 1.36 22.27 -12.46
N ARG A 339 0.64 21.22 -12.01
CA ARG A 339 -0.75 21.37 -11.51
C ARG A 339 -0.85 22.25 -10.26
N TYR A 340 0.14 22.17 -9.38
CA TYR A 340 0.18 23.04 -8.20
C TYR A 340 0.34 24.52 -8.59
N VAL A 341 1.27 24.83 -9.50
CA VAL A 341 1.46 26.20 -10.02
C VAL A 341 0.20 26.67 -10.75
N GLU A 342 -0.37 25.86 -11.64
CA GLU A 342 -1.62 26.15 -12.34
C GLU A 342 -2.77 26.47 -11.39
N ALA A 343 -2.93 25.68 -10.30
CA ALA A 343 -3.99 25.91 -9.31
C ALA A 343 -3.83 27.28 -8.61
N HIS A 344 -2.62 27.73 -8.37
CA HIS A 344 -2.34 29.07 -7.83
C HIS A 344 -2.70 30.19 -8.81
N GLU A 345 -2.36 30.04 -10.08
CA GLU A 345 -2.72 31.02 -11.13
C GLU A 345 -4.25 31.09 -11.30
N GLN A 346 -4.93 29.93 -11.30
CA GLN A 346 -6.39 29.85 -11.38
C GLN A 346 -7.08 30.54 -10.21
N LEU A 347 -6.48 30.55 -9.00
CA LEU A 347 -7.11 31.19 -7.83
C LEU A 347 -7.40 32.67 -8.06
N HIS A 348 -6.45 33.40 -8.62
CA HIS A 348 -6.63 34.83 -8.91
C HIS A 348 -7.76 35.07 -9.91
N ALA A 349 -7.83 34.24 -10.96
CA ALA A 349 -8.89 34.31 -11.95
C ALA A 349 -10.28 34.00 -11.34
N GLN A 350 -10.35 32.94 -10.47
CA GLN A 350 -11.62 32.57 -9.85
C GLN A 350 -12.13 33.59 -8.83
N ILE A 351 -11.25 34.24 -8.09
CA ILE A 351 -11.62 35.36 -7.21
C ILE A 351 -12.28 36.48 -8.05
N LYS A 352 -11.67 36.84 -9.18
CA LYS A 352 -12.21 37.85 -10.07
C LYS A 352 -13.54 37.42 -10.72
N ASN A 353 -13.66 36.16 -11.10
CA ASN A 353 -14.88 35.59 -11.66
C ASN A 353 -16.05 35.69 -10.65
N VAL A 354 -15.82 35.38 -9.38
CA VAL A 354 -16.86 35.53 -8.33
C VAL A 354 -17.27 36.99 -8.16
N GLU A 355 -16.31 37.92 -8.16
CA GLU A 355 -16.61 39.35 -8.07
C GLU A 355 -17.52 39.81 -9.24
N LEU A 356 -17.12 39.47 -10.49
CA LEU A 356 -17.87 39.84 -11.70
C LEU A 356 -19.25 39.18 -11.76
N ALA A 357 -19.35 37.91 -11.39
CA ALA A 357 -20.61 37.17 -11.34
C ALA A 357 -21.58 37.76 -10.30
N ASN A 358 -21.07 38.16 -9.12
CA ASN A 358 -21.87 38.89 -8.12
C ASN A 358 -22.34 40.25 -8.61
N GLN A 359 -21.47 41.04 -9.25
CA GLN A 359 -21.84 42.33 -9.82
C GLN A 359 -22.94 42.14 -10.88
N ASN A 360 -22.79 41.18 -11.79
CA ASN A 360 -23.79 40.87 -12.79
C ASN A 360 -25.13 40.49 -12.15
N TYR A 361 -25.12 39.59 -11.16
CA TYR A 361 -26.31 39.18 -10.44
C TYR A 361 -27.03 40.35 -9.80
N VAL A 362 -26.33 41.27 -9.14
CA VAL A 362 -26.93 42.48 -8.51
C VAL A 362 -27.55 43.40 -9.56
N ILE A 363 -26.86 43.63 -10.68
CA ILE A 363 -27.36 44.46 -11.78
C ILE A 363 -28.63 43.85 -12.37
N VAL A 364 -28.62 42.59 -12.72
CA VAL A 364 -29.76 41.88 -13.34
C VAL A 364 -30.94 41.83 -12.37
N ASN A 365 -30.70 41.53 -11.07
CA ASN A 365 -31.73 41.51 -10.05
C ASN A 365 -32.43 42.90 -9.88
N ASN A 366 -31.63 43.99 -9.89
CA ASN A 366 -32.19 45.34 -9.83
C ASN A 366 -33.01 45.70 -11.09
N ARG A 367 -32.51 45.31 -12.29
CA ARG A 367 -33.26 45.51 -13.54
C ARG A 367 -34.54 44.68 -13.56
N TYR A 368 -34.53 43.44 -13.08
CA TYR A 368 -35.71 42.59 -12.98
C TYR A 368 -36.74 43.15 -12.00
N LYS A 369 -36.33 43.70 -10.86
CA LYS A 369 -37.22 44.35 -9.91
C LYS A 369 -37.93 45.60 -10.49
N ASN A 370 -37.29 46.24 -11.46
CA ASN A 370 -37.82 47.42 -12.17
C ASN A 370 -38.45 47.08 -13.54
N ASP A 371 -38.75 45.80 -13.79
CA ASP A 371 -39.35 45.27 -15.02
C ASP A 371 -38.51 45.54 -16.31
N MET A 372 -37.19 45.72 -16.16
CA MET A 372 -36.24 46.00 -17.23
C MET A 372 -35.34 44.78 -17.61
N ALA A 373 -35.62 43.58 -17.09
CA ALA A 373 -34.96 42.36 -17.45
C ALA A 373 -35.96 41.18 -17.41
N LEU A 374 -35.69 40.15 -18.21
CA LEU A 374 -36.50 38.94 -18.25
C LEU A 374 -36.11 38.02 -17.07
N ILE A 375 -37.01 37.10 -16.72
CA ILE A 375 -36.79 36.09 -15.74
C ILE A 375 -35.65 35.12 -16.16
N THR A 376 -35.49 34.89 -17.46
CA THR A 376 -34.36 34.11 -18.03
C THR A 376 -33.03 34.77 -17.75
N ASP A 377 -32.92 36.10 -17.85
CA ASP A 377 -31.68 36.81 -17.54
C ASP A 377 -31.32 36.65 -16.05
N MET A 378 -32.33 36.64 -15.19
CA MET A 378 -32.16 36.41 -13.76
C MET A 378 -31.71 34.98 -13.42
N LEU A 379 -32.26 33.97 -14.10
CA LEU A 379 -31.84 32.57 -13.98
C LEU A 379 -30.39 32.39 -14.43
N ASP A 380 -30.02 32.98 -15.57
CA ASP A 380 -28.65 32.90 -16.10
C ASP A 380 -27.64 33.59 -15.18
N ALA A 381 -27.98 34.78 -14.65
CA ALA A 381 -27.13 35.47 -13.68
C ALA A 381 -26.96 34.69 -12.37
N SER A 382 -28.04 34.06 -11.88
CA SER A 382 -27.99 33.18 -10.69
C SER A 382 -27.14 31.96 -10.92
N ALA A 383 -27.28 31.31 -12.07
CA ALA A 383 -26.48 30.13 -12.45
C ALA A 383 -24.99 30.47 -12.59
N ALA A 384 -24.66 31.59 -13.24
CA ALA A 384 -23.30 32.08 -13.39
C ALA A 384 -22.64 32.38 -12.03
N LYS A 385 -23.37 33.01 -11.10
CA LYS A 385 -22.89 33.27 -9.73
C LYS A 385 -22.62 31.99 -8.98
N LEU A 386 -23.55 31.05 -8.96
CA LEU A 386 -23.39 29.75 -8.30
C LEU A 386 -22.19 28.98 -8.86
N SER A 387 -22.03 28.93 -10.19
CA SER A 387 -20.92 28.30 -10.86
C SER A 387 -19.56 28.90 -10.46
N ALA A 388 -19.47 30.24 -10.42
CA ALA A 388 -18.24 30.94 -10.02
C ALA A 388 -17.88 30.64 -8.54
N GLU A 389 -18.85 30.65 -7.64
CA GLU A 389 -18.67 30.35 -6.22
C GLU A 389 -18.18 28.87 -6.03
N GLN A 390 -18.77 27.92 -6.73
CA GLN A 390 -18.35 26.52 -6.71
C GLN A 390 -16.91 26.34 -7.23
N GLN A 391 -16.56 27.00 -8.34
CA GLN A 391 -15.21 26.93 -8.91
C GLN A 391 -14.16 27.52 -7.97
N LEU A 392 -14.45 28.61 -7.28
CA LEU A 392 -13.55 29.18 -6.28
C LEU A 392 -13.29 28.20 -5.12
N VAL A 393 -14.33 27.55 -4.59
CA VAL A 393 -14.18 26.51 -3.56
C VAL A 393 -13.30 25.38 -4.06
N ASN A 394 -13.55 24.87 -5.26
CA ASN A 394 -12.77 23.79 -5.86
C ASN A 394 -11.29 24.18 -6.02
N THR A 395 -11.02 25.37 -6.53
CA THR A 395 -9.62 25.82 -6.77
C THR A 395 -8.84 25.94 -5.47
N ARG A 396 -9.44 26.50 -4.41
CA ARG A 396 -8.79 26.59 -3.09
C ARG A 396 -8.41 25.23 -2.54
N ILE A 397 -9.28 24.25 -2.66
CA ILE A 397 -9.02 22.88 -2.19
C ILE A 397 -7.98 22.18 -3.06
N ASN A 398 -7.99 22.39 -4.38
CA ASN A 398 -7.03 21.79 -5.30
C ASN A 398 -5.59 22.22 -5.02
N ILE A 399 -5.34 23.47 -4.61
CA ILE A 399 -4.01 23.94 -4.20
C ILE A 399 -3.47 23.06 -3.07
N ILE A 400 -4.28 22.87 -2.02
CA ILE A 400 -3.88 22.06 -0.86
C ILE A 400 -3.68 20.58 -1.27
N PHE A 401 -4.58 20.05 -2.08
CA PHE A 401 -4.52 18.69 -2.57
C PHE A 401 -3.22 18.41 -3.36
N HIS A 402 -2.86 19.29 -4.31
CA HIS A 402 -1.64 19.12 -5.11
C HIS A 402 -0.37 19.26 -4.28
N TYR A 403 -0.36 20.09 -3.26
CA TYR A 403 0.75 20.14 -2.31
C TYR A 403 0.95 18.80 -1.58
N TYR A 404 -0.09 18.26 -0.95
CA TYR A 404 0.00 16.96 -0.27
C TYR A 404 0.27 15.80 -1.24
N LYS A 405 -0.17 15.92 -2.48
CA LYS A 405 0.16 14.94 -3.52
C LYS A 405 1.63 14.96 -3.89
N LEU A 406 2.26 16.12 -3.95
CA LEU A 406 3.71 16.25 -4.14
C LEU A 406 4.47 15.57 -2.98
N LEU A 407 4.06 15.82 -1.72
CA LEU A 407 4.63 15.15 -0.56
C LEU A 407 4.49 13.62 -0.67
N TYR A 408 3.33 13.13 -1.08
CA TYR A 408 3.07 11.71 -1.25
C TYR A 408 3.96 11.09 -2.35
N VAL A 409 4.00 11.70 -3.53
CA VAL A 409 4.80 11.17 -4.66
C VAL A 409 6.30 11.21 -4.38
N SER A 410 6.76 12.19 -3.60
CA SER A 410 8.16 12.28 -3.18
C SER A 410 8.53 11.34 -2.01
N GLY A 411 7.55 10.66 -1.39
CA GLY A 411 7.77 9.81 -0.21
C GLY A 411 8.16 10.61 1.04
N THR A 412 7.54 11.75 1.26
CA THR A 412 7.81 12.66 2.39
C THR A 412 6.54 13.02 3.19
N LEU A 413 5.42 12.34 2.90
CA LEU A 413 4.12 12.60 3.52
C LEU A 413 4.01 12.12 4.98
#